data_1042f1532a79fd49304baeb2671543c2
#
_entry.id   1042f1532a79fd49304baeb2671543c2
#
_cell.length_a   1.000
_cell.length_b   1.000
_cell.length_c   1.000
_cell.angle_alpha   90.00
_cell.angle_beta   90.00
_cell.angle_gamma   90.00
#
_symmetry.space_group_name_H-M   'P 1'
#
loop_
_entity.id
_entity.type
_entity.pdbx_description
1 polymer ?
#
loop_
_entity_poly.entity_id
_entity_poly.type
_entity_poly.pdbx_seq_one_letter_code
_entity_poly.pdbx_strand_id
1 'polypeptide(L)'
;MVAALDTDTRARILDAAFACAERYGLARTTMADVAREARLSRQTVYRYFESKHDLVFALVLREEERIIAAVHVAIAPHPDLRPALEAAFVTALRWLREHPLLDKVMATEPSELLPFLTVEANPVLGLGMRLMEEVFDARAGNVSPILTARAAETCARLFISYAVTPPAEDHEVVAETLAELLCRGLVKKR
;
A
#
# COMPACT_ATOMS: atom_id res chain seq x y z
N MET A 1 -21.79 1.27 19.44
CA MET A 1 -21.23 0.12 20.23
C MET A 1 -21.10 -1.15 19.38
N VAL A 2 -22.11 -1.57 18.60
CA VAL A 2 -22.02 -2.76 17.71
C VAL A 2 -21.00 -2.58 16.60
N ALA A 3 -20.98 -1.43 15.91
CA ALA A 3 -20.02 -1.17 14.83
C ALA A 3 -18.54 -1.15 15.29
N ALA A 4 -18.26 -0.67 16.52
CA ALA A 4 -16.91 -0.66 17.06
C ALA A 4 -16.41 -2.08 17.41
N LEU A 5 -17.27 -2.95 17.93
CA LEU A 5 -16.96 -4.35 18.20
C LEU A 5 -16.72 -5.13 16.89
N ASP A 6 -17.40 -4.76 15.82
CA ASP A 6 -17.27 -5.34 14.49
C ASP A 6 -15.91 -4.98 13.87
N THR A 7 -15.49 -3.71 13.98
CA THR A 7 -14.18 -3.23 13.51
C THR A 7 -13.04 -3.89 14.28
N ASP A 8 -13.15 -4.04 15.60
CA ASP A 8 -12.14 -4.72 16.43
C ASP A 8 -11.98 -6.20 16.03
N THR A 9 -13.09 -6.90 15.81
CA THR A 9 -13.05 -8.31 15.38
C THR A 9 -12.40 -8.46 14.00
N ARG A 10 -12.72 -7.57 13.05
CA ARG A 10 -12.10 -7.58 11.72
C ARG A 10 -10.60 -7.34 11.81
N ALA A 11 -10.15 -6.38 12.60
CA ALA A 11 -8.74 -6.11 12.84
C ALA A 11 -8.01 -7.32 13.42
N ARG A 12 -8.57 -7.96 14.45
CA ARG A 12 -8.02 -9.19 15.05
C ARG A 12 -7.86 -10.34 14.05
N ILE A 13 -8.80 -10.51 13.13
CA ILE A 13 -8.71 -11.53 12.08
C ILE A 13 -7.54 -11.21 11.13
N LEU A 14 -7.40 -9.95 10.72
CA LEU A 14 -6.31 -9.53 9.85
C LEU A 14 -4.93 -9.64 10.54
N ASP A 15 -4.83 -9.32 11.83
CA ASP A 15 -3.59 -9.52 12.61
C ASP A 15 -3.22 -11.00 12.71
N ALA A 16 -4.20 -11.86 12.95
CA ALA A 16 -4.00 -13.30 12.98
C ALA A 16 -3.58 -13.84 11.59
N ALA A 17 -4.19 -13.32 10.51
CA ALA A 17 -3.81 -13.70 9.14
C ALA A 17 -2.37 -13.29 8.83
N PHE A 18 -1.97 -12.08 9.22
CA PHE A 18 -0.59 -11.61 9.07
C PHE A 18 0.39 -12.51 9.83
N ALA A 19 0.14 -12.79 11.11
CA ALA A 19 0.99 -13.65 11.94
C ALA A 19 1.09 -15.08 11.39
N CYS A 20 0.00 -15.65 10.88
CA CYS A 20 0.01 -16.95 10.22
C CYS A 20 0.85 -16.92 8.93
N ALA A 21 0.72 -15.87 8.11
CA ALA A 21 1.48 -15.70 6.88
C ALA A 21 2.99 -15.54 7.14
N GLU A 22 3.37 -14.77 8.16
CA GLU A 22 4.78 -14.67 8.59
C GLU A 22 5.36 -16.05 8.98
N ARG A 23 4.60 -16.82 9.76
CA ARG A 23 5.06 -18.09 10.33
C ARG A 23 5.09 -19.23 9.32
N TYR A 24 4.06 -19.37 8.51
CA TYR A 24 3.84 -20.54 7.65
C TYR A 24 3.97 -20.26 6.16
N GLY A 25 3.96 -19.00 5.74
CA GLY A 25 3.78 -18.55 4.38
C GLY A 25 2.29 -18.32 4.05
N LEU A 26 2.05 -17.50 3.05
CA LEU A 26 0.70 -17.11 2.67
C LEU A 26 -0.07 -18.28 2.01
N ALA A 27 0.59 -19.05 1.13
CA ALA A 27 0.00 -20.20 0.47
C ALA A 27 -0.50 -21.27 1.47
N ARG A 28 0.27 -21.53 2.52
CA ARG A 28 -0.03 -22.55 3.54
C ARG A 28 -1.03 -22.09 4.61
N THR A 29 -1.23 -20.77 4.76
CA THR A 29 -2.17 -20.22 5.72
C THR A 29 -3.61 -20.56 5.32
N THR A 30 -4.36 -21.18 6.25
CA THR A 30 -5.77 -21.54 6.04
C THR A 30 -6.69 -20.68 6.90
N MET A 31 -7.97 -20.56 6.51
CA MET A 31 -9.01 -19.89 7.32
C MET A 31 -9.14 -20.52 8.73
N ALA A 32 -8.84 -21.81 8.86
CA ALA A 32 -8.85 -22.50 10.14
C ALA A 32 -7.67 -22.10 11.04
N ASP A 33 -6.49 -21.89 10.45
CA ASP A 33 -5.33 -21.41 11.19
C ASP A 33 -5.55 -19.99 11.69
N VAL A 34 -6.09 -19.13 10.83
CA VAL A 34 -6.45 -17.74 11.18
C VAL A 34 -7.50 -17.72 12.30
N ALA A 35 -8.54 -18.55 12.22
CA ALA A 35 -9.55 -18.63 13.29
C ALA A 35 -8.93 -19.03 14.64
N ARG A 36 -8.04 -20.02 14.63
CA ARG A 36 -7.31 -20.48 15.84
C ARG A 36 -6.41 -19.37 16.40
N GLU A 37 -5.63 -18.71 15.56
CA GLU A 37 -4.74 -17.61 15.95
C GLU A 37 -5.54 -16.42 16.50
N ALA A 38 -6.63 -16.03 15.85
CA ALA A 38 -7.54 -14.96 16.28
C ALA A 38 -8.36 -15.33 17.53
N ARG A 39 -8.33 -16.60 18.00
CA ARG A 39 -9.19 -17.14 19.07
C ARG A 39 -10.68 -16.92 18.79
N LEU A 40 -11.08 -17.21 17.55
CA LEU A 40 -12.46 -17.11 17.07
C LEU A 40 -12.92 -18.45 16.48
N SER A 41 -14.25 -18.61 16.34
CA SER A 41 -14.78 -19.74 15.58
C SER A 41 -14.52 -19.56 14.08
N ARG A 42 -14.40 -20.67 13.33
CA ARG A 42 -14.32 -20.64 11.87
C ARG A 42 -15.52 -19.90 11.26
N GLN A 43 -16.73 -20.16 11.80
CA GLN A 43 -17.93 -19.49 11.36
C GLN A 43 -17.85 -17.96 11.54
N THR A 44 -17.24 -17.49 12.62
CA THR A 44 -16.99 -16.06 12.83
C THR A 44 -16.08 -15.51 11.76
N VAL A 45 -14.96 -16.17 11.44
CA VAL A 45 -14.03 -15.69 10.39
C VAL A 45 -14.72 -15.67 9.03
N TYR A 46 -15.47 -16.72 8.66
CA TYR A 46 -16.21 -16.77 7.39
C TYR A 46 -17.33 -15.72 7.28
N ARG A 47 -17.84 -15.20 8.39
CA ARG A 47 -18.81 -14.09 8.37
C ARG A 47 -18.16 -12.76 7.95
N TYR A 48 -16.86 -12.57 8.21
CA TYR A 48 -16.10 -11.36 7.84
C TYR A 48 -15.42 -11.48 6.47
N PHE A 49 -14.99 -12.67 6.11
CA PHE A 49 -14.26 -12.95 4.88
C PHE A 49 -14.77 -14.28 4.30
N GLU A 50 -15.44 -14.22 3.15
CA GLU A 50 -16.07 -15.37 2.52
C GLU A 50 -15.06 -16.41 2.04
N SER A 51 -13.84 -15.97 1.72
CA SER A 51 -12.77 -16.83 1.21
C SER A 51 -11.40 -16.39 1.74
N LYS A 52 -10.39 -17.26 1.54
CA LYS A 52 -8.99 -16.88 1.75
C LYS A 52 -8.56 -15.74 0.85
N HIS A 53 -9.05 -15.71 -0.39
CA HIS A 53 -8.79 -14.63 -1.35
C HIS A 53 -9.25 -13.28 -0.79
N ASP A 54 -10.49 -13.18 -0.27
CA ASP A 54 -11.02 -11.94 0.32
C ASP A 54 -10.23 -11.51 1.56
N LEU A 55 -9.79 -12.49 2.36
CA LEU A 55 -8.95 -12.24 3.54
C LEU A 55 -7.59 -11.67 3.13
N VAL A 56 -6.93 -12.28 2.13
CA VAL A 56 -5.63 -11.81 1.63
C VAL A 56 -5.77 -10.42 0.98
N PHE A 57 -6.81 -10.21 0.20
CA PHE A 57 -7.10 -8.91 -0.39
C PHE A 57 -7.28 -7.82 0.67
N ALA A 58 -8.07 -8.10 1.71
CA ALA A 58 -8.24 -7.17 2.82
C ALA A 58 -6.94 -6.92 3.61
N LEU A 59 -6.07 -7.92 3.68
CA LEU A 59 -4.73 -7.78 4.27
C LEU A 59 -3.87 -6.83 3.43
N VAL A 60 -3.85 -6.99 2.12
CA VAL A 60 -3.12 -6.10 1.18
C VAL A 60 -3.58 -4.66 1.35
N LEU A 61 -4.90 -4.40 1.34
CA LEU A 61 -5.43 -3.05 1.51
C LEU A 61 -5.07 -2.45 2.86
N ARG A 62 -5.09 -3.24 3.93
CA ARG A 62 -4.67 -2.78 5.27
C ARG A 62 -3.20 -2.38 5.31
N GLU A 63 -2.32 -3.16 4.67
CA GLU A 63 -0.90 -2.83 4.63
C GLU A 63 -0.66 -1.57 3.78
N GLU A 64 -1.46 -1.35 2.73
CA GLU A 64 -1.42 -0.10 1.97
C GLU A 64 -1.90 1.11 2.81
N GLU A 65 -2.97 0.97 3.59
CA GLU A 65 -3.40 2.01 4.52
C GLU A 65 -2.30 2.38 5.54
N ARG A 66 -1.51 1.40 5.99
CA ARG A 66 -0.35 1.63 6.88
C ARG A 66 0.76 2.43 6.20
N ILE A 67 1.08 2.11 4.95
CA ILE A 67 2.02 2.91 4.15
C ILE A 67 1.52 4.34 4.01
N ILE A 68 0.26 4.51 3.62
CA ILE A 68 -0.35 5.84 3.43
C ILE A 68 -0.26 6.66 4.71
N ALA A 69 -0.56 6.06 5.86
CA ALA A 69 -0.43 6.73 7.15
C ALA A 69 1.03 7.14 7.44
N ALA A 70 2.00 6.29 7.14
CA ALA A 70 3.42 6.62 7.30
C ALA A 70 3.86 7.76 6.35
N VAL A 71 3.38 7.75 5.11
CA VAL A 71 3.64 8.83 4.14
C VAL A 71 3.04 10.14 4.61
N HIS A 72 1.80 10.16 5.11
CA HIS A 72 1.19 11.38 5.67
C HIS A 72 2.03 12.00 6.80
N VAL A 73 2.56 11.17 7.69
CA VAL A 73 3.48 11.63 8.75
C VAL A 73 4.77 12.21 8.16
N ALA A 74 5.33 11.54 7.17
CA ALA A 74 6.59 11.95 6.55
C ALA A 74 6.48 13.26 5.76
N ILE A 75 5.36 13.50 5.07
CA ILE A 75 5.15 14.72 4.27
C ILE A 75 4.68 15.93 5.08
N ALA A 76 4.19 15.72 6.30
CA ALA A 76 3.63 16.79 7.13
C ALA A 76 4.59 17.97 7.37
N PRO A 77 5.91 17.77 7.60
CA PRO A 77 6.86 18.88 7.79
C PRO A 77 7.18 19.65 6.49
N HIS A 78 6.76 19.17 5.32
CA HIS A 78 7.18 19.68 4.02
C HIS A 78 6.04 20.43 3.31
N PRO A 79 6.00 21.79 3.36
CA PRO A 79 4.97 22.57 2.68
C PRO A 79 5.16 22.60 1.15
N ASP A 80 6.40 22.47 0.67
CA ASP A 80 6.74 22.52 -0.74
C ASP A 80 6.61 21.16 -1.40
N LEU A 81 6.20 21.14 -2.69
CA LEU A 81 5.91 19.92 -3.44
C LEU A 81 7.12 18.99 -3.53
N ARG A 82 8.29 19.49 -3.92
CA ARG A 82 9.47 18.65 -4.15
C ARG A 82 9.91 17.90 -2.89
N PRO A 83 10.19 18.57 -1.74
CA PRO A 83 10.54 17.85 -0.51
C PRO A 83 9.45 16.89 -0.02
N ALA A 84 8.17 17.25 -0.23
CA ALA A 84 7.07 16.35 0.12
C ALA A 84 7.07 15.08 -0.74
N LEU A 85 7.31 15.19 -2.05
CA LEU A 85 7.42 14.03 -2.94
C LEU A 85 8.63 13.16 -2.59
N GLU A 86 9.80 13.77 -2.34
CA GLU A 86 10.99 13.04 -1.90
C GLU A 86 10.70 12.25 -0.61
N ALA A 87 10.12 12.90 0.40
CA ALA A 87 9.75 12.24 1.66
C ALA A 87 8.71 11.12 1.44
N ALA A 88 7.72 11.34 0.59
CA ALA A 88 6.70 10.34 0.25
C ALA A 88 7.32 9.11 -0.40
N PHE A 89 8.14 9.29 -1.43
CA PHE A 89 8.77 8.18 -2.17
C PHE A 89 9.79 7.43 -1.31
N VAL A 90 10.67 8.13 -0.58
CA VAL A 90 11.62 7.47 0.34
C VAL A 90 10.88 6.62 1.36
N THR A 91 9.83 7.17 1.98
CA THR A 91 9.05 6.45 2.99
C THR A 91 8.38 5.22 2.39
N ALA A 92 7.75 5.35 1.23
CA ALA A 92 7.06 4.25 0.56
C ALA A 92 8.03 3.15 0.09
N LEU A 93 9.15 3.52 -0.55
CA LEU A 93 10.15 2.56 -1.03
C LEU A 93 10.84 1.83 0.12
N ARG A 94 11.18 2.54 1.20
CA ARG A 94 11.75 1.94 2.40
C ARG A 94 10.78 0.98 3.06
N TRP A 95 9.51 1.36 3.19
CA TRP A 95 8.48 0.48 3.73
C TRP A 95 8.33 -0.81 2.93
N LEU A 96 8.31 -0.73 1.59
CA LEU A 96 8.27 -1.92 0.73
C LEU A 96 9.46 -2.84 0.97
N ARG A 97 10.65 -2.26 1.13
CA ARG A 97 11.89 -3.01 1.33
C ARG A 97 11.98 -3.67 2.70
N GLU A 98 11.47 -3.00 3.72
CA GLU A 98 11.53 -3.47 5.12
C GLU A 98 10.30 -4.31 5.50
N HIS A 99 9.33 -4.46 4.60
CA HIS A 99 8.10 -5.18 4.91
C HIS A 99 8.33 -6.69 5.08
N PRO A 100 8.03 -7.25 6.27
CA PRO A 100 8.47 -8.61 6.64
C PRO A 100 7.87 -9.71 5.75
N LEU A 101 6.69 -9.48 5.16
CA LEU A 101 6.03 -10.47 4.32
C LEU A 101 6.27 -10.26 2.82
N LEU A 102 6.45 -9.02 2.36
CA LEU A 102 6.43 -8.71 0.94
C LEU A 102 7.56 -9.43 0.19
N ASP A 103 8.81 -9.23 0.62
CA ASP A 103 9.97 -9.88 0.00
C ASP A 103 9.85 -11.41 0.03
N LYS A 104 9.43 -11.96 1.19
CA LYS A 104 9.24 -13.40 1.35
C LYS A 104 8.18 -13.95 0.40
N VAL A 105 7.00 -13.32 0.34
CA VAL A 105 5.89 -13.78 -0.51
C VAL A 105 6.25 -13.61 -1.98
N MET A 106 6.84 -12.48 -2.36
CA MET A 106 7.26 -12.25 -3.76
C MET A 106 8.35 -13.23 -4.21
N ALA A 107 9.27 -13.64 -3.32
CA ALA A 107 10.31 -14.59 -3.64
C ALA A 107 9.84 -16.04 -3.70
N THR A 108 8.89 -16.44 -2.86
CA THR A 108 8.52 -17.86 -2.67
C THR A 108 7.11 -18.21 -3.13
N GLU A 109 6.17 -17.28 -3.09
CA GLU A 109 4.74 -17.50 -3.30
C GLU A 109 4.09 -16.35 -4.11
N PRO A 110 4.70 -15.85 -5.22
CA PRO A 110 4.24 -14.65 -5.91
C PRO A 110 2.78 -14.76 -6.41
N SER A 111 2.33 -15.96 -6.72
CA SER A 111 0.94 -16.23 -7.17
C SER A 111 -0.12 -15.83 -6.14
N GLU A 112 0.23 -15.76 -4.86
CA GLU A 112 -0.70 -15.37 -3.79
C GLU A 112 -0.92 -13.85 -3.71
N LEU A 113 0.02 -13.05 -4.24
CA LEU A 113 0.00 -11.59 -4.14
C LEU A 113 -0.15 -10.88 -5.48
N LEU A 114 0.47 -11.40 -6.55
CA LEU A 114 0.48 -10.76 -7.88
C LEU A 114 -0.90 -10.41 -8.44
N PRO A 115 -1.98 -11.22 -8.27
CA PRO A 115 -3.30 -10.82 -8.75
C PRO A 115 -3.74 -9.45 -8.24
N PHE A 116 -3.52 -9.15 -6.96
CA PHE A 116 -3.89 -7.88 -6.31
C PHE A 116 -3.03 -6.69 -6.74
N LEU A 117 -1.85 -6.96 -7.29
CA LEU A 117 -0.93 -5.94 -7.82
C LEU A 117 -1.01 -5.81 -9.36
N THR A 118 -1.84 -6.63 -10.02
CA THR A 118 -1.97 -6.66 -11.49
C THR A 118 -3.42 -6.60 -11.94
N VAL A 119 -4.06 -7.74 -12.17
CA VAL A 119 -5.41 -7.82 -12.76
C VAL A 119 -6.52 -7.34 -11.83
N GLU A 120 -6.31 -7.38 -10.53
CA GLU A 120 -7.22 -6.93 -9.48
C GLU A 120 -6.71 -5.67 -8.75
N ALA A 121 -5.74 -4.95 -9.34
CA ALA A 121 -5.05 -3.83 -8.70
C ALA A 121 -5.89 -2.56 -8.52
N ASN A 122 -7.09 -2.46 -9.09
CA ASN A 122 -7.88 -1.23 -9.05
C ASN A 122 -8.10 -0.63 -7.64
N PRO A 123 -8.42 -1.40 -6.59
CA PRO A 123 -8.56 -0.85 -5.25
C PRO A 123 -7.25 -0.32 -4.66
N VAL A 124 -6.14 -1.04 -4.87
CA VAL A 124 -4.79 -0.64 -4.46
C VAL A 124 -4.38 0.64 -5.20
N LEU A 125 -4.50 0.67 -6.53
CA LEU A 125 -4.27 1.88 -7.32
C LEU A 125 -5.11 3.06 -6.83
N GLY A 126 -6.38 2.83 -6.51
CA GLY A 126 -7.29 3.88 -6.05
C GLY A 126 -6.87 4.52 -4.72
N LEU A 127 -6.30 3.77 -3.80
CA LEU A 127 -5.76 4.30 -2.54
C LEU A 127 -4.52 5.16 -2.79
N GLY A 128 -3.55 4.63 -3.55
CA GLY A 128 -2.34 5.36 -3.90
C GLY A 128 -2.60 6.62 -4.73
N MET A 129 -3.55 6.57 -5.68
CA MET A 129 -3.96 7.74 -6.46
C MET A 129 -4.53 8.84 -5.56
N ARG A 130 -5.44 8.52 -4.64
CA ARG A 130 -6.01 9.50 -3.71
C ARG A 130 -4.94 10.19 -2.86
N LEU A 131 -4.00 9.43 -2.31
CA LEU A 131 -2.87 9.99 -1.58
C LEU A 131 -2.10 11.00 -2.44
N MET A 132 -1.77 10.64 -3.68
CA MET A 132 -0.99 11.51 -4.55
C MET A 132 -1.78 12.73 -5.03
N GLU A 133 -3.08 12.60 -5.28
CA GLU A 133 -3.97 13.72 -5.57
C GLU A 133 -3.98 14.72 -4.40
N GLU A 134 -4.12 14.25 -3.16
CA GLU A 134 -4.05 15.10 -1.95
C GLU A 134 -2.69 15.83 -1.84
N VAL A 135 -1.58 15.15 -2.14
CA VAL A 135 -0.24 15.76 -2.13
C VAL A 135 -0.12 16.85 -3.18
N PHE A 136 -0.58 16.60 -4.40
CA PHE A 136 -0.51 17.56 -5.50
C PHE A 136 -1.46 18.75 -5.29
N ASP A 137 -2.71 18.51 -4.91
CA ASP A 137 -3.70 19.56 -4.68
C ASP A 137 -3.26 20.55 -3.58
N ALA A 138 -2.62 20.01 -2.54
CA ALA A 138 -2.12 20.85 -1.44
C ALA A 138 -0.86 21.65 -1.80
N ARG A 139 -0.03 21.22 -2.77
CA ARG A 139 1.34 21.73 -2.95
C ARG A 139 1.74 22.10 -4.37
N ALA A 140 1.03 21.63 -5.40
CA ALA A 140 1.43 21.86 -6.79
C ALA A 140 0.97 23.22 -7.39
N GLY A 141 0.22 24.02 -6.63
CA GLY A 141 -0.29 25.30 -7.10
C GLY A 141 -1.29 25.18 -8.27
N ASN A 142 -1.19 26.04 -9.29
CA ASN A 142 -2.11 26.07 -10.42
C ASN A 142 -1.82 24.99 -11.47
N VAL A 143 -1.93 23.73 -11.08
CA VAL A 143 -1.89 22.57 -12.00
C VAL A 143 -3.32 22.18 -12.37
N SER A 144 -3.55 21.76 -13.63
CA SER A 144 -4.89 21.36 -14.03
C SER A 144 -5.29 20.04 -13.34
N PRO A 145 -6.56 19.87 -12.92
CA PRO A 145 -7.02 18.62 -12.28
C PRO A 145 -6.76 17.36 -13.13
N ILE A 146 -6.83 17.49 -14.46
CA ILE A 146 -6.53 16.39 -15.38
C ILE A 146 -5.06 15.97 -15.28
N LEU A 147 -4.15 16.93 -15.18
CA LEU A 147 -2.72 16.64 -15.06
C LEU A 147 -2.38 16.08 -13.69
N THR A 148 -3.00 16.60 -12.63
CA THR A 148 -2.90 16.05 -11.25
C THR A 148 -3.32 14.58 -11.20
N ALA A 149 -4.50 14.25 -11.73
CA ALA A 149 -5.00 12.87 -11.75
C ALA A 149 -4.08 11.92 -12.54
N ARG A 150 -3.56 12.36 -13.70
CA ARG A 150 -2.61 11.55 -14.49
C ARG A 150 -1.29 11.34 -13.76
N ALA A 151 -0.77 12.36 -13.10
CA ALA A 151 0.44 12.26 -12.30
C ALA A 151 0.23 11.31 -11.11
N ALA A 152 -0.91 11.41 -10.43
CA ALA A 152 -1.27 10.54 -9.32
C ALA A 152 -1.37 9.07 -9.76
N GLU A 153 -2.05 8.79 -10.87
CA GLU A 153 -2.10 7.44 -11.44
C GLU A 153 -0.71 6.92 -11.81
N THR A 154 0.13 7.75 -12.41
CA THR A 154 1.52 7.38 -12.75
C THR A 154 2.31 7.00 -11.49
N CYS A 155 2.21 7.80 -10.42
CA CYS A 155 2.87 7.51 -9.15
C CYS A 155 2.38 6.19 -8.54
N ALA A 156 1.07 5.95 -8.50
CA ALA A 156 0.51 4.72 -7.95
C ALA A 156 0.96 3.48 -8.75
N ARG A 157 1.04 3.57 -10.08
CA ARG A 157 1.55 2.49 -10.94
C ARG A 157 3.04 2.23 -10.74
N LEU A 158 3.85 3.27 -10.62
CA LEU A 158 5.28 3.14 -10.31
C LEU A 158 5.49 2.49 -8.95
N PHE A 159 4.69 2.85 -7.94
CA PHE A 159 4.76 2.24 -6.63
C PHE A 159 4.49 0.72 -6.69
N ILE A 160 3.45 0.28 -7.42
CA ILE A 160 3.19 -1.15 -7.65
C ILE A 160 4.37 -1.80 -8.39
N SER A 161 4.94 -1.15 -9.39
CA SER A 161 6.10 -1.66 -10.10
C SER A 161 7.28 -1.91 -9.16
N TYR A 162 7.57 -0.97 -8.27
CA TYR A 162 8.63 -1.12 -7.26
C TYR A 162 8.29 -2.16 -6.17
N ALA A 163 7.02 -2.38 -5.87
CA ALA A 163 6.60 -3.44 -4.97
C ALA A 163 6.86 -4.84 -5.56
N VAL A 164 6.70 -4.98 -6.88
CA VAL A 164 6.93 -6.25 -7.60
C VAL A 164 8.42 -6.44 -7.90
N THR A 165 9.11 -5.38 -8.32
CA THR A 165 10.52 -5.41 -8.69
C THR A 165 11.24 -4.23 -8.05
N PRO A 166 11.98 -4.46 -6.95
CA PRO A 166 12.71 -3.39 -6.26
C PRO A 166 13.69 -2.67 -7.19
N PRO A 167 13.91 -1.36 -7.00
CA PRO A 167 14.88 -0.62 -7.79
C PRO A 167 16.30 -1.10 -7.50
N ALA A 168 17.20 -0.93 -8.48
CA ALA A 168 18.62 -1.26 -8.34
C ALA A 168 19.40 -0.18 -7.55
N GLU A 169 18.91 1.06 -7.59
CA GLU A 169 19.49 2.22 -6.92
C GLU A 169 18.97 2.37 -5.50
N ASP A 170 19.66 3.16 -4.68
CA ASP A 170 19.22 3.52 -3.33
C ASP A 170 17.89 4.27 -3.37
N HIS A 171 17.06 4.07 -2.34
CA HIS A 171 15.70 4.64 -2.28
C HIS A 171 15.71 6.16 -2.37
N GLU A 172 16.72 6.81 -1.78
CA GLU A 172 16.93 8.25 -1.79
C GLU A 172 17.18 8.75 -3.23
N VAL A 173 18.02 8.06 -4.00
CA VAL A 173 18.34 8.41 -5.40
C VAL A 173 17.11 8.27 -6.29
N VAL A 174 16.35 7.18 -6.11
CA VAL A 174 15.11 6.94 -6.86
C VAL A 174 14.07 8.01 -6.50
N ALA A 175 13.89 8.30 -5.22
CA ALA A 175 12.93 9.29 -4.74
C ALA A 175 13.24 10.70 -5.24
N GLU A 176 14.51 11.13 -5.19
CA GLU A 176 14.97 12.41 -5.74
C GLU A 176 14.69 12.51 -7.23
N THR A 177 15.02 11.46 -7.98
CA THR A 177 14.78 11.41 -9.43
C THR A 177 13.30 11.51 -9.76
N LEU A 178 12.43 10.77 -9.08
CA LEU A 178 10.99 10.81 -9.30
C LEU A 178 10.41 12.18 -8.94
N ALA A 179 10.81 12.75 -7.81
CA ALA A 179 10.35 14.08 -7.39
C ALA A 179 10.75 15.17 -8.41
N GLU A 180 11.98 15.11 -8.92
CA GLU A 180 12.48 16.03 -9.95
C GLU A 180 11.67 15.92 -11.25
N LEU A 181 11.45 14.70 -11.75
CA LEU A 181 10.67 14.45 -12.98
C LEU A 181 9.24 14.95 -12.86
N LEU A 182 8.59 14.68 -11.72
CA LEU A 182 7.22 15.12 -11.46
C LEU A 182 7.13 16.64 -11.33
N CYS A 183 8.02 17.27 -10.57
CA CYS A 183 8.03 18.72 -10.42
C CYS A 183 8.24 19.41 -11.77
N ARG A 184 9.17 18.92 -12.61
CA ARG A 184 9.39 19.48 -13.96
C ARG A 184 8.20 19.27 -14.90
N GLY A 185 7.52 18.12 -14.77
CA GLY A 185 6.35 17.78 -15.58
C GLY A 185 5.09 18.56 -15.20
N LEU A 186 4.92 18.85 -13.91
CA LEU A 186 3.75 19.55 -13.39
C LEU A 186 3.85 21.07 -13.50
N VAL A 187 5.06 21.63 -13.34
CA VAL A 187 5.29 23.07 -13.47
C VAL A 187 5.43 23.42 -14.96
N LYS A 188 4.42 24.05 -15.56
CA LYS A 188 4.57 24.60 -16.90
C LYS A 188 5.75 25.59 -16.92
N LYS A 189 6.74 25.33 -17.78
CA LYS A 189 7.66 26.40 -18.18
C LYS A 189 6.82 27.56 -18.74
N ARG A 190 6.86 28.70 -18.05
CA ARG A 190 6.38 29.97 -18.61
C ARG A 190 7.19 30.37 -19.84
#